data_c362daa0144b4e05e77ec83c3a5071b4
#
_entry.id   c362daa0144b4e05e77ec83c3a5071b4
#
_cell.length_a   1.000
_cell.length_b   1.000
_cell.length_c   1.000
_cell.angle_alpha   90.00
_cell.angle_beta   90.00
_cell.angle_gamma   90.00
#
_symmetry.space_group_name_H-M   'P 1'
#
loop_
_entity.id
_entity.type
_entity.pdbx_description
1 polymer ?
#
loop_
_entity_poly.entity_id
_entity_poly.type
_entity_poly.pdbx_seq_one_letter_code
_entity_poly.pdbx_strand_id
1 'polypeptide(L)'
;MKKIAELFKKDLMLSVSLLAALVSLLITPPSPTLLAEIDWHTLAMLFMMLTVLEGFKKENIFLPLIRLTGRIGSMVGLSLFLVFSVFFSSMFVTNDVSLIIFVPLTILLFRSGGKENYILPVISMENIAAVRGSMLTPFGSPQNLFLFGRSGVSAGTFLVHMLPLWLLSGLLLALFVLGLFRREPRESIRFDINKTGGCWLPERKRYRVLYLSLFVLILFTIVSRIGLWGYITAVSYTHLTLPKILLV
;
A
#
# COMPACT_ATOMS: atom_id res chain seq x y z
N MET A 1 0.56 -13.57 -30.19
CA MET A 1 -0.72 -14.20 -29.79
C MET A 1 -0.56 -15.24 -28.67
N LYS A 2 0.40 -16.19 -28.70
CA LYS A 2 0.57 -17.21 -27.63
C LYS A 2 0.82 -16.61 -26.23
N LYS A 3 1.67 -15.57 -26.10
CA LYS A 3 1.92 -14.90 -24.81
C LYS A 3 0.69 -14.22 -24.20
N ILE A 4 -0.19 -13.67 -25.04
CA ILE A 4 -1.44 -13.03 -24.59
C ILE A 4 -2.42 -14.12 -24.11
N ALA A 5 -2.54 -15.23 -24.84
CA ALA A 5 -3.37 -16.35 -24.43
C ALA A 5 -2.89 -17.02 -23.13
N GLU A 6 -1.58 -17.06 -22.87
CA GLU A 6 -1.02 -17.52 -21.60
C GLU A 6 -1.30 -16.56 -20.44
N LEU A 7 -1.28 -15.25 -20.68
CA LEU A 7 -1.65 -14.23 -19.67
C LEU A 7 -3.12 -14.41 -19.25
N PHE A 8 -4.02 -14.64 -20.19
CA PHE A 8 -5.44 -14.88 -19.93
C PHE A 8 -5.71 -16.19 -19.17
N LYS A 9 -4.92 -17.23 -19.42
CA LYS A 9 -5.03 -18.48 -18.65
C LYS A 9 -4.49 -18.36 -17.22
N LYS A 10 -3.55 -17.45 -16.99
CA LYS A 10 -2.87 -17.27 -15.71
C LYS A 10 -3.63 -16.36 -14.76
N ASP A 11 -4.40 -15.41 -15.28
CA ASP A 11 -5.18 -14.45 -14.49
C ASP A 11 -6.68 -14.52 -14.84
N LEU A 12 -7.41 -15.29 -14.03
CA LEU A 12 -8.85 -15.47 -14.18
C LEU A 12 -9.61 -14.17 -14.02
N MET A 13 -9.18 -13.28 -13.10
CA MET A 13 -9.81 -12.00 -12.84
C MET A 13 -9.73 -11.08 -14.08
N LEU A 14 -8.55 -11.00 -14.69
CA LEU A 14 -8.33 -10.23 -15.92
C LEU A 14 -9.22 -10.75 -17.06
N SER A 15 -9.32 -12.07 -17.22
CA SER A 15 -10.11 -12.69 -18.28
C SER A 15 -11.59 -12.42 -18.13
N VAL A 16 -12.13 -12.58 -16.92
CA VAL A 16 -13.54 -12.31 -16.63
C VAL A 16 -13.86 -10.83 -16.78
N SER A 17 -12.99 -9.94 -16.30
CA SER A 17 -13.19 -8.49 -16.41
C SER A 17 -13.17 -8.03 -17.86
N LEU A 18 -12.27 -8.57 -18.70
CA LEU A 18 -12.22 -8.25 -20.13
C LEU A 18 -13.45 -8.75 -20.87
N LEU A 19 -13.92 -9.97 -20.55
CA LEU A 19 -15.11 -10.53 -21.16
C LEU A 19 -16.35 -9.71 -20.77
N ALA A 20 -16.48 -9.32 -19.51
CA ALA A 20 -17.52 -8.42 -19.04
C ALA A 20 -17.47 -7.05 -19.74
N ALA A 21 -16.28 -6.49 -19.93
CA ALA A 21 -16.06 -5.23 -20.65
C ALA A 21 -16.50 -5.36 -22.13
N LEU A 22 -16.15 -6.46 -22.80
CA LEU A 22 -16.55 -6.70 -24.19
C LEU A 22 -18.08 -6.85 -24.31
N VAL A 23 -18.72 -7.57 -23.40
CA VAL A 23 -20.17 -7.70 -23.36
C VAL A 23 -20.84 -6.34 -23.12
N SER A 24 -20.30 -5.52 -22.21
CA SER A 24 -20.83 -4.18 -21.95
C SER A 24 -20.76 -3.25 -23.17
N LEU A 25 -19.71 -3.39 -24.00
CA LEU A 25 -19.58 -2.64 -25.25
C LEU A 25 -20.65 -3.00 -26.28
N LEU A 26 -21.21 -4.21 -26.24
CA LEU A 26 -22.31 -4.62 -27.10
C LEU A 26 -23.65 -3.99 -26.64
N ILE A 27 -23.78 -3.74 -25.32
CA ILE A 27 -24.99 -3.12 -24.74
C ILE A 27 -24.92 -1.59 -24.86
N THR A 28 -23.74 -1.03 -24.60
CA THR A 28 -23.49 0.42 -24.61
C THR A 28 -22.34 0.69 -25.59
N PRO A 29 -22.62 1.08 -26.84
CA PRO A 29 -21.58 1.32 -27.83
C PRO A 29 -20.67 2.47 -27.39
N PRO A 30 -19.36 2.40 -27.71
CA PRO A 30 -18.39 3.41 -27.32
C PRO A 30 -18.76 4.75 -27.94
N SER A 31 -19.04 5.72 -27.09
CA SER A 31 -19.33 7.11 -27.47
C SER A 31 -18.15 8.01 -27.06
N PRO A 32 -17.97 9.17 -27.70
CA PRO A 32 -16.98 10.16 -27.26
C PRO A 32 -17.19 10.61 -25.80
N THR A 33 -18.43 10.58 -25.32
CA THR A 33 -18.79 10.90 -23.93
C THR A 33 -18.23 9.88 -22.95
N LEU A 34 -18.17 8.61 -23.29
CA LEU A 34 -17.60 7.55 -22.45
C LEU A 34 -16.11 7.82 -22.13
N LEU A 35 -15.34 8.27 -23.12
CA LEU A 35 -13.94 8.63 -22.93
C LEU A 35 -13.76 9.90 -22.11
N ALA A 36 -14.70 10.83 -22.17
CA ALA A 36 -14.70 12.06 -21.38
C ALA A 36 -15.07 11.82 -19.90
N GLU A 37 -15.82 10.75 -19.61
CA GLU A 37 -16.19 10.37 -18.25
C GLU A 37 -15.05 9.66 -17.48
N ILE A 38 -14.03 9.17 -18.20
CA ILE A 38 -12.86 8.57 -17.55
C ILE A 38 -12.09 9.66 -16.78
N ASP A 39 -11.90 9.44 -15.50
CA ASP A 39 -11.09 10.32 -14.65
C ASP A 39 -9.59 10.06 -14.89
N TRP A 40 -9.08 10.58 -16.01
CA TRP A 40 -7.67 10.49 -16.39
C TRP A 40 -6.72 11.05 -15.35
N HIS A 41 -7.20 12.04 -14.60
CA HIS A 41 -6.46 12.68 -13.53
C HIS A 41 -6.16 11.69 -12.38
N THR A 42 -7.19 11.01 -11.89
CA THR A 42 -7.03 9.99 -10.85
C THR A 42 -6.18 8.83 -11.35
N LEU A 43 -6.34 8.37 -12.59
CA LEU A 43 -5.52 7.30 -13.17
C LEU A 43 -4.05 7.67 -13.26
N ALA A 44 -3.73 8.89 -13.71
CA ALA A 44 -2.36 9.38 -13.79
C ALA A 44 -1.70 9.45 -12.40
N MET A 45 -2.45 9.93 -11.40
CA MET A 45 -1.99 9.97 -10.00
C MET A 45 -1.67 8.59 -9.45
N LEU A 46 -2.58 7.64 -9.66
CA LEU A 46 -2.39 6.26 -9.22
C LEU A 46 -1.15 5.65 -9.87
N PHE A 47 -0.97 5.86 -11.18
CA PHE A 47 0.21 5.37 -11.89
C PHE A 47 1.51 5.93 -11.33
N MET A 48 1.57 7.25 -11.10
CA MET A 48 2.75 7.89 -10.51
C MET A 48 3.04 7.35 -9.10
N MET A 49 2.01 7.24 -8.27
CA MET A 49 2.14 6.75 -6.91
C MET A 49 2.65 5.31 -6.88
N LEU A 50 2.06 4.40 -7.68
CA LEU A 50 2.50 3.01 -7.77
C LEU A 50 3.95 2.89 -8.24
N THR A 51 4.38 3.73 -9.19
CA THR A 51 5.75 3.73 -9.69
C THR A 51 6.76 4.12 -8.60
N VAL A 52 6.45 5.14 -7.80
CA VAL A 52 7.31 5.57 -6.69
C VAL A 52 7.32 4.51 -5.57
N LEU A 53 6.18 3.90 -5.28
CA LEU A 53 6.08 2.84 -4.27
C LEU A 53 6.86 1.58 -4.67
N GLU A 54 6.92 1.25 -5.95
CA GLU A 54 7.80 0.16 -6.43
C GLU A 54 9.29 0.51 -6.20
N GLY A 55 9.65 1.77 -6.36
CA GLY A 55 10.97 2.28 -5.95
C GLY A 55 11.24 2.11 -4.45
N PHE A 56 10.25 2.34 -3.58
CA PHE A 56 10.36 2.11 -2.13
C PHE A 56 10.69 0.67 -1.80
N LYS A 57 10.05 -0.29 -2.47
CA LYS A 57 10.32 -1.73 -2.32
C LYS A 57 11.76 -2.06 -2.74
N LYS A 58 12.15 -1.60 -3.93
CA LYS A 58 13.50 -1.84 -4.49
C LYS A 58 14.62 -1.29 -3.59
N GLU A 59 14.39 -0.16 -2.95
CA GLU A 59 15.37 0.50 -2.08
C GLU A 59 15.25 0.13 -0.58
N ASN A 60 14.38 -0.83 -0.24
CA ASN A 60 14.15 -1.30 1.13
C ASN A 60 13.92 -0.15 2.13
N ILE A 61 13.08 0.83 1.77
CA ILE A 61 12.82 2.01 2.61
C ILE A 61 12.22 1.62 3.96
N PHE A 62 11.49 0.50 4.03
CA PHE A 62 10.88 -0.03 5.25
C PHE A 62 11.84 -0.83 6.17
N LEU A 63 13.10 -0.99 5.80
CA LEU A 63 14.08 -1.75 6.57
C LEU A 63 14.22 -1.32 8.05
N PRO A 64 14.19 -0.02 8.42
CA PRO A 64 14.23 0.38 9.82
C PRO A 64 13.05 -0.19 10.64
N LEU A 65 11.86 -0.22 10.03
CA LEU A 65 10.66 -0.75 10.66
C LEU A 65 10.78 -2.26 10.88
N ILE A 66 11.30 -2.97 9.89
CA ILE A 66 11.60 -4.40 9.99
C ILE A 66 12.61 -4.69 11.13
N ARG A 67 13.66 -3.90 11.24
CA ARG A 67 14.66 -4.07 12.31
C ARG A 67 14.11 -3.84 13.70
N LEU A 68 13.06 -3.01 13.83
CA LEU A 68 12.43 -2.75 15.11
C LEU A 68 11.70 -4.00 15.65
N THR A 69 11.19 -4.88 14.78
CA THR A 69 10.53 -6.14 15.20
C THR A 69 11.42 -7.01 16.07
N GLY A 70 12.74 -7.01 15.84
CA GLY A 70 13.69 -7.82 16.60
C GLY A 70 13.89 -7.43 18.06
N ARG A 71 13.39 -6.28 18.45
CA ARG A 71 13.41 -5.85 19.85
C ARG A 71 12.20 -6.34 20.63
N ILE A 72 11.20 -6.91 19.94
CA ILE A 72 9.94 -7.31 20.53
C ILE A 72 10.01 -8.81 20.84
N GLY A 73 10.06 -9.16 22.12
CA GLY A 73 10.17 -10.55 22.58
C GLY A 73 8.85 -11.22 22.91
N SER A 74 7.69 -10.53 22.82
CA SER A 74 6.37 -11.12 23.13
C SER A 74 5.52 -11.30 21.89
N MET A 75 4.76 -12.39 21.84
CA MET A 75 3.83 -12.70 20.73
C MET A 75 2.79 -11.60 20.51
N VAL A 76 2.18 -11.14 21.61
CA VAL A 76 1.18 -10.06 21.57
C VAL A 76 1.78 -8.77 21.06
N GLY A 77 2.95 -8.39 21.59
CA GLY A 77 3.66 -7.18 21.20
C GLY A 77 4.05 -7.21 19.74
N LEU A 78 4.56 -8.35 19.26
CA LEU A 78 4.92 -8.54 17.84
C LEU A 78 3.70 -8.43 16.92
N SER A 79 2.61 -9.10 17.27
CA SER A 79 1.38 -9.07 16.48
C SER A 79 0.77 -7.67 16.45
N LEU A 80 0.70 -6.97 17.59
CA LEU A 80 0.26 -5.57 17.64
C LEU A 80 1.17 -4.68 16.79
N PHE A 81 2.48 -4.83 16.91
CA PHE A 81 3.43 -4.04 16.16
C PHE A 81 3.25 -4.25 14.64
N LEU A 82 3.12 -5.49 14.18
CA LEU A 82 2.94 -5.81 12.77
C LEU A 82 1.61 -5.26 12.24
N VAL A 83 0.50 -5.54 12.92
CA VAL A 83 -0.84 -5.08 12.54
C VAL A 83 -0.91 -3.54 12.51
N PHE A 84 -0.36 -2.86 13.53
CA PHE A 84 -0.36 -1.39 13.57
C PHE A 84 0.65 -0.78 12.59
N SER A 85 1.76 -1.46 12.30
CA SER A 85 2.69 -1.04 11.24
C SER A 85 2.00 -1.03 9.87
N VAL A 86 1.20 -2.06 9.58
CA VAL A 86 0.35 -2.10 8.38
C VAL A 86 -0.70 -0.99 8.42
N PHE A 87 -1.40 -0.82 9.56
CA PHE A 87 -2.45 0.17 9.73
C PHE A 87 -1.96 1.61 9.46
N PHE A 88 -0.81 1.98 10.03
CA PHE A 88 -0.23 3.31 9.83
C PHE A 88 0.46 3.46 8.47
N SER A 89 1.17 2.44 7.99
CA SER A 89 1.86 2.54 6.71
C SER A 89 0.88 2.63 5.55
N SER A 90 -0.27 1.96 5.61
CA SER A 90 -1.30 1.99 4.58
C SER A 90 -1.94 3.37 4.36
N MET A 91 -1.82 4.28 5.33
CA MET A 91 -2.23 5.68 5.17
C MET A 91 -1.42 6.40 4.08
N PHE A 92 -0.17 5.99 3.87
CA PHE A 92 0.78 6.66 2.98
C PHE A 92 1.12 5.85 1.74
N VAL A 93 1.27 4.54 1.88
CA VAL A 93 1.81 3.66 0.83
C VAL A 93 0.77 2.75 0.18
N THR A 94 -0.49 2.98 0.36
CA THR A 94 -1.62 2.14 -0.03
C THR A 94 -1.71 0.80 0.72
N ASN A 95 -2.92 0.24 0.77
CA ASN A 95 -3.20 -1.04 1.41
C ASN A 95 -2.38 -2.19 0.81
N ASP A 96 -2.34 -2.30 -0.52
CA ASP A 96 -1.71 -3.42 -1.22
C ASP A 96 -0.19 -3.43 -1.03
N VAL A 97 0.45 -2.27 -1.11
CA VAL A 97 1.91 -2.16 -0.90
C VAL A 97 2.30 -2.47 0.53
N SER A 98 1.50 -2.01 1.51
CA SER A 98 1.72 -2.37 2.92
C SER A 98 1.66 -3.88 3.12
N LEU A 99 0.66 -4.56 2.57
CA LEU A 99 0.53 -6.03 2.69
C LEU A 99 1.68 -6.78 2.00
N ILE A 100 2.10 -6.36 0.81
CA ILE A 100 3.24 -6.99 0.10
C ILE A 100 4.52 -6.95 0.94
N ILE A 101 4.68 -5.96 1.81
CA ILE A 101 5.86 -5.80 2.66
C ILE A 101 5.71 -6.60 3.96
N PHE A 102 4.58 -6.45 4.66
CA PHE A 102 4.42 -6.97 6.02
C PHE A 102 3.98 -8.43 6.06
N VAL A 103 3.15 -8.91 5.13
CA VAL A 103 2.69 -10.31 5.12
C VAL A 103 3.84 -11.32 4.99
N PRO A 104 4.80 -11.18 4.04
CA PRO A 104 5.96 -12.06 3.99
C PRO A 104 6.82 -11.99 5.26
N LEU A 105 6.93 -10.80 5.87
CA LEU A 105 7.64 -10.61 7.12
C LEU A 105 6.95 -11.37 8.27
N THR A 106 5.65 -11.26 8.39
CA THR A 106 4.84 -12.00 9.38
C THR A 106 5.04 -13.49 9.22
N ILE A 107 4.91 -14.03 8.01
CA ILE A 107 5.13 -15.46 7.74
C ILE A 107 6.52 -15.90 8.22
N LEU A 108 7.54 -15.12 7.89
CA LEU A 108 8.91 -15.47 8.21
C LEU A 108 9.18 -15.40 9.71
N LEU A 109 8.71 -14.35 10.41
CA LEU A 109 8.92 -14.19 11.85
C LEU A 109 8.21 -15.29 12.64
N PHE A 110 6.96 -15.60 12.31
CA PHE A 110 6.19 -16.62 13.03
C PHE A 110 6.68 -18.05 12.73
N ARG A 111 7.14 -18.35 11.51
CA ARG A 111 7.79 -19.62 11.17
C ARG A 111 9.10 -19.81 11.90
N SER A 112 9.97 -18.79 11.89
CA SER A 112 11.25 -18.85 12.61
C SER A 112 11.10 -18.98 14.12
N GLY A 113 9.97 -18.50 14.66
CA GLY A 113 9.60 -18.65 16.07
C GLY A 113 8.84 -19.94 16.40
N GLY A 114 8.54 -20.82 15.42
CA GLY A 114 7.80 -22.07 15.63
C GLY A 114 6.31 -21.83 15.95
N LYS A 115 5.72 -20.70 15.51
CA LYS A 115 4.36 -20.28 15.84
C LYS A 115 3.45 -20.19 14.60
N GLU A 116 3.48 -21.21 13.76
CA GLU A 116 2.79 -21.20 12.48
C GLU A 116 1.25 -21.10 12.61
N ASN A 117 0.67 -21.58 13.69
CA ASN A 117 -0.78 -21.52 13.94
C ASN A 117 -1.34 -20.10 14.02
N TYR A 118 -0.49 -19.10 14.35
CA TYR A 118 -0.88 -17.70 14.46
C TYR A 118 -0.70 -16.91 13.17
N ILE A 119 -0.06 -17.48 12.13
CA ILE A 119 0.20 -16.81 10.87
C ILE A 119 -1.11 -16.34 10.22
N LEU A 120 -2.05 -17.25 10.02
CA LEU A 120 -3.31 -16.95 9.35
C LEU A 120 -4.15 -15.90 10.10
N PRO A 121 -4.38 -16.02 11.41
CA PRO A 121 -5.09 -14.99 12.17
C PRO A 121 -4.42 -13.61 12.10
N VAL A 122 -3.09 -13.53 12.22
CA VAL A 122 -2.37 -12.26 12.20
C VAL A 122 -2.42 -11.63 10.81
N ILE A 123 -2.22 -12.40 9.73
CA ILE A 123 -2.36 -11.91 8.34
C ILE A 123 -3.80 -11.42 8.08
N SER A 124 -4.80 -12.09 8.61
CA SER A 124 -6.19 -11.62 8.48
C SER A 124 -6.40 -10.26 9.17
N MET A 125 -5.78 -10.04 10.33
CA MET A 125 -5.79 -8.74 11.01
C MET A 125 -4.99 -7.69 10.23
N GLU A 126 -3.84 -8.05 9.65
CA GLU A 126 -3.07 -7.15 8.78
C GLU A 126 -3.86 -6.71 7.55
N ASN A 127 -4.61 -7.61 6.93
CA ASN A 127 -5.47 -7.27 5.79
C ASN A 127 -6.56 -6.27 6.18
N ILE A 128 -7.25 -6.50 7.30
CA ILE A 128 -8.24 -5.55 7.83
C ILE A 128 -7.55 -4.22 8.19
N ALA A 129 -6.36 -4.27 8.80
CA ALA A 129 -5.58 -3.09 9.17
C ALA A 129 -5.19 -2.26 7.94
N ALA A 130 -4.77 -2.90 6.86
CA ALA A 130 -4.41 -2.22 5.62
C ALA A 130 -5.59 -1.43 5.04
N VAL A 131 -6.75 -2.09 4.91
CA VAL A 131 -7.96 -1.45 4.36
C VAL A 131 -8.46 -0.32 5.27
N ARG A 132 -8.48 -0.55 6.60
CA ARG A 132 -8.98 0.45 7.55
C ARG A 132 -8.00 1.59 7.80
N GLY A 133 -6.70 1.29 7.82
CA GLY A 133 -5.66 2.30 7.94
C GLY A 133 -5.68 3.29 6.77
N SER A 134 -5.78 2.78 5.55
CA SER A 134 -5.79 3.60 4.33
C SER A 134 -7.00 4.53 4.20
N MET A 135 -8.06 4.33 4.99
CA MET A 135 -9.27 5.16 4.93
C MET A 135 -9.06 6.62 5.35
N LEU A 136 -8.07 6.89 6.22
CA LEU A 136 -7.91 8.24 6.78
C LEU A 136 -7.50 9.27 5.75
N THR A 137 -6.60 8.90 4.84
CA THR A 137 -5.99 9.85 3.90
C THR A 137 -6.64 9.77 2.50
N PRO A 138 -6.70 10.89 1.76
CA PRO A 138 -7.22 10.90 0.40
C PRO A 138 -6.45 10.00 -0.57
N PHE A 139 -5.16 9.76 -0.29
CA PHE A 139 -4.24 9.00 -1.15
C PHE A 139 -3.95 7.58 -0.63
N GLY A 140 -4.52 7.18 0.52
CA GLY A 140 -4.32 5.85 1.11
C GLY A 140 -4.92 4.71 0.27
N SER A 141 -5.91 4.99 -0.56
CA SER A 141 -6.49 4.02 -1.48
C SER A 141 -7.02 4.69 -2.76
N PRO A 142 -7.10 3.94 -3.90
CA PRO A 142 -7.72 4.46 -5.12
C PRO A 142 -9.15 4.98 -4.92
N GLN A 143 -9.93 4.29 -4.09
CA GLN A 143 -11.30 4.65 -3.77
C GLN A 143 -11.39 6.00 -3.06
N ASN A 144 -10.51 6.24 -2.08
CA ASN A 144 -10.44 7.49 -1.36
C ASN A 144 -10.00 8.64 -2.26
N LEU A 145 -9.05 8.38 -3.15
CA LEU A 145 -8.57 9.38 -4.11
C LEU A 145 -9.71 9.83 -5.04
N PHE A 146 -10.49 8.87 -5.54
CA PHE A 146 -11.67 9.15 -6.36
C PHE A 146 -12.72 9.96 -5.59
N LEU A 147 -13.08 9.50 -4.38
CA LEU A 147 -14.04 10.19 -3.51
C LEU A 147 -13.58 11.61 -3.18
N PHE A 148 -12.33 11.78 -2.83
CA PHE A 148 -11.74 13.09 -2.56
C PHE A 148 -11.78 14.00 -3.80
N GLY A 149 -11.46 13.47 -4.98
CA GLY A 149 -11.52 14.19 -6.25
C GLY A 149 -12.94 14.73 -6.54
N ARG A 150 -13.95 13.86 -6.35
CA ARG A 150 -15.36 14.19 -6.61
C ARG A 150 -16.02 15.05 -5.53
N SER A 151 -15.61 14.94 -4.27
CA SER A 151 -16.27 15.58 -3.13
C SER A 151 -16.15 17.10 -3.10
N GLY A 152 -15.14 17.68 -3.75
CA GLY A 152 -14.88 19.12 -3.69
C GLY A 152 -14.38 19.65 -2.32
N VAL A 153 -14.33 18.80 -1.26
CA VAL A 153 -13.93 19.19 0.09
C VAL A 153 -12.41 19.38 0.21
N SER A 154 -11.94 20.14 1.21
CA SER A 154 -10.52 20.24 1.52
C SER A 154 -9.97 18.94 2.13
N ALA A 155 -8.66 18.72 2.02
CA ALA A 155 -8.01 17.55 2.62
C ALA A 155 -8.21 17.51 4.15
N GLY A 156 -8.17 18.67 4.82
CA GLY A 156 -8.43 18.75 6.27
C GLY A 156 -9.85 18.35 6.63
N THR A 157 -10.85 18.78 5.87
CA THR A 157 -12.25 18.39 6.06
C THR A 157 -12.43 16.89 5.85
N PHE A 158 -11.81 16.32 4.81
CA PHE A 158 -11.83 14.87 4.56
C PHE A 158 -11.26 14.09 5.75
N LEU A 159 -10.06 14.47 6.24
CA LEU A 159 -9.42 13.85 7.39
C LEU A 159 -10.30 13.87 8.64
N VAL A 160 -10.90 15.01 8.97
CA VAL A 160 -11.75 15.16 10.17
C VAL A 160 -12.97 14.26 10.09
N HIS A 161 -13.58 14.11 8.92
CA HIS A 161 -14.75 13.22 8.76
C HIS A 161 -14.38 11.73 8.84
N MET A 162 -13.21 11.35 8.34
CA MET A 162 -12.75 9.95 8.39
C MET A 162 -12.15 9.54 9.74
N LEU A 163 -11.67 10.51 10.53
CA LEU A 163 -10.96 10.27 11.79
C LEU A 163 -11.73 9.42 12.81
N PRO A 164 -13.03 9.67 13.10
CA PRO A 164 -13.75 8.88 14.11
C PRO A 164 -13.82 7.39 13.72
N LEU A 165 -14.11 7.10 12.46
CA LEU A 165 -14.22 5.74 11.96
C LEU A 165 -12.87 5.04 11.93
N TRP A 166 -11.81 5.77 11.60
CA TRP A 166 -10.44 5.30 11.63
C TRP A 166 -9.98 4.96 13.06
N LEU A 167 -10.22 5.83 14.05
CA LEU A 167 -9.92 5.58 15.46
C LEU A 167 -10.68 4.37 15.98
N LEU A 168 -11.97 4.26 15.69
CA LEU A 168 -12.78 3.11 16.07
C LEU A 168 -12.21 1.81 15.48
N SER A 169 -11.81 1.83 14.21
CA SER A 169 -11.21 0.67 13.54
C SER A 169 -9.88 0.27 14.20
N GLY A 170 -9.02 1.23 14.54
CA GLY A 170 -7.77 0.97 15.26
C GLY A 170 -8.01 0.38 16.65
N LEU A 171 -8.98 0.90 17.40
CA LEU A 171 -9.37 0.35 18.71
C LEU A 171 -9.87 -1.09 18.58
N LEU A 172 -10.77 -1.36 17.64
CA LEU A 172 -11.27 -2.71 17.41
C LEU A 172 -10.16 -3.69 17.02
N LEU A 173 -9.22 -3.29 16.14
CA LEU A 173 -8.06 -4.10 15.81
C LEU A 173 -7.20 -4.42 17.03
N ALA A 174 -6.93 -3.43 17.89
CA ALA A 174 -6.20 -3.66 19.13
C ALA A 174 -6.91 -4.69 20.02
N LEU A 175 -8.23 -4.53 20.22
CA LEU A 175 -9.04 -5.45 21.02
C LEU A 175 -9.06 -6.87 20.41
N PHE A 176 -9.14 -7.02 19.10
CA PHE A 176 -9.09 -8.31 18.42
C PHE A 176 -7.74 -9.01 18.62
N VAL A 177 -6.63 -8.29 18.44
CA VAL A 177 -5.29 -8.86 18.67
C VAL A 177 -5.11 -9.26 20.12
N LEU A 178 -5.51 -8.41 21.07
CA LEU A 178 -5.45 -8.74 22.50
C LEU A 178 -6.35 -9.94 22.84
N GLY A 179 -7.52 -10.05 22.23
CA GLY A 179 -8.44 -11.17 22.37
C GLY A 179 -7.87 -12.48 21.84
N LEU A 180 -7.17 -12.44 20.68
CA LEU A 180 -6.54 -13.60 20.05
C LEU A 180 -5.49 -14.24 20.99
N PHE A 181 -4.71 -13.42 21.67
CA PHE A 181 -3.63 -13.88 22.57
C PHE A 181 -4.01 -13.90 24.05
N ARG A 182 -5.30 -13.78 24.38
CA ARG A 182 -5.76 -13.73 25.78
C ARG A 182 -5.35 -14.95 26.61
N ARG A 183 -5.26 -16.14 25.97
CA ARG A 183 -4.90 -17.39 26.65
C ARG A 183 -3.39 -17.56 26.84
N GLU A 184 -2.56 -16.92 26.02
CA GLU A 184 -1.11 -17.05 26.04
C GLU A 184 -0.39 -15.68 25.94
N PRO A 185 -0.67 -14.72 26.85
CA PRO A 185 -0.23 -13.34 26.70
C PRO A 185 1.29 -13.14 26.88
N ARG A 186 1.99 -14.09 27.54
CA ARG A 186 3.43 -13.98 27.86
C ARG A 186 4.32 -14.91 27.06
N GLU A 187 3.78 -15.57 26.07
CA GLU A 187 4.61 -16.43 25.24
C GLU A 187 5.70 -15.61 24.54
N SER A 188 6.96 -16.02 24.73
CA SER A 188 8.10 -15.34 24.14
C SER A 188 8.36 -15.90 22.75
N ILE A 189 8.71 -15.00 21.82
CA ILE A 189 9.18 -15.36 20.50
C ILE A 189 10.60 -14.85 20.33
N ARG A 190 11.51 -15.69 19.86
CA ARG A 190 12.88 -15.31 19.53
C ARG A 190 13.14 -15.66 18.07
N PHE A 191 13.63 -14.71 17.32
CA PHE A 191 13.97 -14.87 15.90
C PHE A 191 15.24 -14.09 15.56
N ASP A 192 15.97 -14.60 14.57
CA ASP A 192 17.20 -13.98 14.08
C ASP A 192 16.90 -13.09 12.87
N ILE A 193 16.90 -11.77 13.10
CA ILE A 193 16.61 -10.76 12.07
C ILE A 193 17.72 -10.67 11.02
N ASN A 194 18.94 -11.08 11.34
CA ASN A 194 20.06 -10.97 10.40
C ASN A 194 19.82 -11.81 9.13
N LYS A 195 18.97 -12.84 9.22
CA LYS A 195 18.57 -13.67 8.09
C LYS A 195 17.45 -13.06 7.24
N THR A 196 16.75 -12.04 7.75
CA THR A 196 15.50 -11.54 7.15
C THR A 196 15.66 -10.18 6.49
N GLY A 197 16.61 -9.38 6.93
CA GLY A 197 16.75 -7.99 6.50
C GLY A 197 17.76 -7.81 5.37
N GLY A 198 17.33 -7.24 4.24
CA GLY A 198 18.25 -6.67 3.26
C GLY A 198 19.21 -5.66 3.93
N CYS A 199 20.34 -5.39 3.32
CA CYS A 199 21.28 -4.39 3.77
C CYS A 199 21.03 -3.06 3.04
N TRP A 200 21.11 -1.95 3.77
CA TRP A 200 21.17 -0.65 3.13
C TRP A 200 22.57 -0.42 2.57
N LEU A 201 22.68 -0.41 1.25
CA LEU A 201 23.91 -0.03 0.57
C LEU A 201 24.08 1.50 0.66
N PRO A 202 25.20 2.01 1.19
CA PRO A 202 25.46 3.45 1.30
C PRO A 202 25.36 4.18 -0.05
N GLU A 203 25.85 3.54 -1.11
CA GLU A 203 25.85 4.06 -2.48
C GLU A 203 24.44 4.36 -3.00
N ARG A 204 23.41 3.68 -2.49
CA ARG A 204 22.02 3.87 -2.87
C ARG A 204 21.27 4.93 -2.06
N LYS A 205 21.95 5.66 -1.16
CA LYS A 205 21.34 6.72 -0.36
C LYS A 205 20.66 7.79 -1.23
N ARG A 206 21.29 8.16 -2.35
CA ARG A 206 20.75 9.16 -3.30
C ARG A 206 19.40 8.73 -3.88
N TYR A 207 19.25 7.47 -4.27
CA TYR A 207 18.02 6.93 -4.82
C TYR A 207 16.89 6.90 -3.77
N ARG A 208 17.20 6.52 -2.53
CA ARG A 208 16.22 6.55 -1.43
C ARG A 208 15.70 7.97 -1.19
N VAL A 209 16.59 8.96 -1.14
CA VAL A 209 16.22 10.36 -0.97
C VAL A 209 15.39 10.84 -2.16
N LEU A 210 15.76 10.45 -3.39
CA LEU A 210 15.02 10.80 -4.60
C LEU A 210 13.59 10.23 -4.57
N TYR A 211 13.41 8.95 -4.27
CA TYR A 211 12.07 8.36 -4.19
C TYR A 211 11.23 8.97 -3.08
N LEU A 212 11.84 9.27 -1.92
CA LEU A 212 11.14 9.96 -0.85
C LEU A 212 10.72 11.39 -1.25
N SER A 213 11.59 12.13 -1.93
CA SER A 213 11.25 13.47 -2.42
C SER A 213 10.15 13.46 -3.48
N LEU A 214 10.19 12.50 -4.41
CA LEU A 214 9.13 12.30 -5.40
C LEU A 214 7.80 11.93 -4.72
N PHE A 215 7.84 11.09 -3.71
CA PHE A 215 6.64 10.73 -2.94
C PHE A 215 6.01 11.95 -2.27
N VAL A 216 6.82 12.75 -1.58
CA VAL A 216 6.36 14.00 -0.93
C VAL A 216 5.80 14.97 -1.96
N LEU A 217 6.43 15.09 -3.13
CA LEU A 217 5.95 15.94 -4.23
C LEU A 217 4.56 15.47 -4.71
N ILE A 218 4.38 14.16 -4.92
CA ILE A 218 3.08 13.61 -5.33
C ILE A 218 2.01 13.87 -4.26
N LEU A 219 2.33 13.61 -2.99
CA LEU A 219 1.39 13.90 -1.89
C LEU A 219 1.01 15.37 -1.83
N PHE A 220 1.99 16.27 -1.99
CA PHE A 220 1.74 17.71 -2.03
C PHE A 220 0.82 18.09 -3.19
N THR A 221 1.04 17.51 -4.39
CA THR A 221 0.22 17.75 -5.57
C THR A 221 -1.23 17.30 -5.35
N ILE A 222 -1.43 16.12 -4.71
CA ILE A 222 -2.76 15.60 -4.38
C ILE A 222 -3.48 16.52 -3.40
N VAL A 223 -2.81 16.89 -2.31
CA VAL A 223 -3.41 17.70 -1.24
C VAL A 223 -3.71 19.13 -1.70
N SER A 224 -2.81 19.72 -2.48
CA SER A 224 -2.94 21.09 -2.98
C SER A 224 -3.92 21.24 -4.15
N ARG A 225 -4.45 20.12 -4.68
CA ARG A 225 -5.33 20.10 -5.86
C ARG A 225 -4.78 20.93 -7.02
N ILE A 226 -3.47 20.90 -7.24
CA ILE A 226 -2.80 21.61 -8.32
C ILE A 226 -3.33 21.06 -9.65
N GLY A 227 -3.77 21.95 -10.54
CA GLY A 227 -4.38 21.57 -11.81
C GLY A 227 -3.43 20.84 -12.76
N LEU A 228 -3.95 20.45 -13.93
CA LEU A 228 -3.30 19.57 -14.93
C LEU A 228 -1.84 19.94 -15.26
N TRP A 229 -1.46 21.20 -15.26
CA TRP A 229 -0.10 21.67 -15.51
C TRP A 229 0.90 21.25 -14.44
N GLY A 230 0.53 21.27 -13.16
CA GLY A 230 1.37 20.77 -12.06
C GLY A 230 1.60 19.25 -12.17
N TYR A 231 0.64 18.54 -12.75
CA TYR A 231 0.75 17.10 -13.06
C TYR A 231 1.73 16.81 -14.18
N ILE A 232 1.62 17.52 -15.30
CA ILE A 232 2.50 17.34 -16.45
C ILE A 232 3.95 17.57 -16.04
N THR A 233 4.23 18.56 -15.23
CA THR A 233 5.59 18.81 -14.71
C THR A 233 6.06 17.70 -13.77
N ALA A 234 5.23 17.24 -12.83
CA ALA A 234 5.56 16.14 -11.93
C ALA A 234 5.76 14.81 -12.69
N VAL A 235 4.88 14.49 -13.66
CA VAL A 235 5.00 13.29 -14.53
C VAL A 235 6.23 13.37 -15.40
N SER A 236 6.50 14.50 -16.03
CA SER A 236 7.68 14.70 -16.88
C SER A 236 8.96 14.52 -16.08
N TYR A 237 9.01 15.05 -14.84
CA TYR A 237 10.16 14.88 -13.97
C TYR A 237 10.36 13.42 -13.53
N THR A 238 9.30 12.70 -13.22
CA THR A 238 9.38 11.27 -12.87
C THR A 238 9.77 10.42 -14.07
N HIS A 239 9.23 10.67 -15.28
CA HIS A 239 9.59 9.96 -16.48
C HIS A 239 11.01 10.24 -16.99
N LEU A 240 11.53 11.45 -16.80
CA LEU A 240 12.91 11.80 -17.16
C LEU A 240 13.94 11.22 -16.20
N THR A 241 13.59 11.02 -14.95
CA THR A 241 14.52 10.52 -13.91
C THR A 241 14.45 9.01 -13.72
N LEU A 242 13.27 8.40 -13.82
CA LEU A 242 13.04 6.97 -13.61
C LEU A 242 13.70 6.04 -14.64
N PRO A 243 13.68 6.29 -15.97
CA PRO A 243 14.34 5.41 -16.95
C PRO A 243 15.84 5.34 -16.75
N LYS A 244 16.50 6.45 -16.36
CA LYS A 244 17.93 6.46 -16.05
C LYS A 244 18.28 5.67 -14.79
N ILE A 245 17.31 5.45 -13.90
CA ILE A 245 17.46 4.71 -12.64
C ILE A 245 17.14 3.23 -12.80
N LEU A 246 16.26 2.87 -13.73
CA LEU A 246 15.88 1.48 -14.02
C LEU A 246 16.88 0.77 -14.94
N LEU A 247 17.72 1.50 -15.67
CA LEU A 247 18.73 0.99 -16.62
C LEU A 247 20.11 0.78 -15.98
N VAL A 248 20.28 1.06 -14.70
CA VAL A 248 21.48 0.78 -13.89
C VAL A 248 21.12 -0.21 -12.78
#